data_bb7ccd5b4c236b16bc666fdcd14e44c4
#
_entry.id   bb7ccd5b4c236b16bc666fdcd14e44c4
#
_cell.length_a   1.000
_cell.length_b   1.000
_cell.length_c   1.000
_cell.angle_alpha   90.00
_cell.angle_beta   90.00
_cell.angle_gamma   90.00
#
_symmetry.space_group_name_H-M   'P 1'
#
loop_
_entity.id
_entity.type
_entity.pdbx_description
1 polymer ?
#
loop_
_entity_poly.entity_id
_entity_poly.type
_entity_poly.pdbx_seq_one_letter_code
_entity_poly.pdbx_strand_id
1 'polypeptide(L)'
;KLDNVHAAIAHLNHVLHPSQTIMDMNIAAAIWFAANGKGWTSLSNDRLKNAASKLMSGKVKFCSSAKVLLLGQGADEQCAGYARHRAAFVNDRWKTDGCGWMSLGVETRLDIRRLWIRNLGRDDRVVGDRGSEARFPFLDEGVMSRLLTTPLSDIATLDLPRGIGDKMLVRALASRLGLHRSSGRAKRAIQFGSRVAQESNRLTRRVR
;
A
#
# COMPACT_ATOMS: atom_id res chain seq x y z
N LYS A 1 -7.32 -0.63 19.44
CA LYS A 1 -7.10 0.65 20.15
C LYS A 1 -5.66 0.64 20.60
N LEU A 2 -5.15 1.74 21.18
CA LEU A 2 -3.72 1.93 21.50
C LEU A 2 -3.11 0.77 22.30
N ASP A 3 -3.82 0.30 23.32
CA ASP A 3 -3.37 -0.81 24.18
C ASP A 3 -3.10 -2.11 23.39
N ASN A 4 -3.89 -2.37 22.35
CA ASN A 4 -3.67 -3.52 21.49
C ASN A 4 -2.42 -3.38 20.60
N VAL A 5 -2.04 -2.14 20.24
CA VAL A 5 -0.81 -1.89 19.47
C VAL A 5 0.40 -2.09 20.37
N HIS A 6 0.36 -1.59 21.62
CA HIS A 6 1.45 -1.79 22.58
C HIS A 6 1.70 -3.27 22.89
N ALA A 7 0.65 -4.03 23.17
CA ALA A 7 0.76 -5.47 23.39
C ALA A 7 1.30 -6.21 22.16
N ALA A 8 1.00 -5.71 20.97
CA ALA A 8 1.46 -6.30 19.72
C ALA A 8 2.90 -5.93 19.32
N ILE A 9 3.47 -4.83 19.88
CA ILE A 9 4.79 -4.33 19.44
C ILE A 9 5.90 -5.35 19.67
N ALA A 10 5.96 -5.98 20.84
CA ALA A 10 6.98 -6.98 21.15
C ALA A 10 6.91 -8.17 20.20
N HIS A 11 5.71 -8.67 19.94
CA HIS A 11 5.46 -9.75 19.00
C HIS A 11 5.81 -9.34 17.56
N LEU A 12 5.39 -8.15 17.12
CA LEU A 12 5.69 -7.66 15.78
C LEU A 12 7.20 -7.42 15.57
N ASN A 13 7.94 -6.98 16.59
CA ASN A 13 9.39 -6.90 16.51
C ASN A 13 10.04 -8.25 16.22
N HIS A 14 9.52 -9.33 16.81
CA HIS A 14 10.00 -10.68 16.54
C HIS A 14 9.67 -11.13 15.11
N VAL A 15 8.44 -10.93 14.65
CA VAL A 15 7.98 -11.27 13.29
C VAL A 15 8.74 -10.48 12.22
N LEU A 16 9.13 -9.25 12.54
CA LEU A 16 9.85 -8.36 11.61
C LEU A 16 11.33 -8.65 11.47
N HIS A 17 11.93 -9.38 12.41
CA HIS A 17 13.36 -9.64 12.35
C HIS A 17 13.80 -10.12 10.94
N PRO A 18 14.93 -9.62 10.38
CA PRO A 18 15.93 -8.72 11.00
C PRO A 18 15.61 -7.22 10.84
N SER A 19 14.47 -6.80 10.25
CA SER A 19 14.13 -5.39 10.10
C SER A 19 13.76 -4.76 11.46
N GLN A 20 14.35 -3.59 11.75
CA GLN A 20 14.14 -2.88 13.01
C GLN A 20 13.73 -1.42 12.80
N THR A 21 13.31 -1.05 11.59
CA THR A 21 12.95 0.34 11.32
C THR A 21 11.55 0.68 11.82
N ILE A 22 11.36 1.91 12.31
CA ILE A 22 10.02 2.43 12.70
C ILE A 22 9.06 2.38 11.50
N MET A 23 9.57 2.59 10.31
CA MET A 23 8.76 2.52 9.09
C MET A 23 8.22 1.11 8.87
N ASP A 24 9.08 0.09 8.95
CA ASP A 24 8.66 -1.31 8.79
C ASP A 24 7.68 -1.73 9.86
N MET A 25 7.90 -1.33 11.12
CA MET A 25 6.95 -1.56 12.20
C MET A 25 5.59 -0.96 11.91
N ASN A 26 5.53 0.28 11.45
CA ASN A 26 4.26 0.95 11.16
C ASN A 26 3.51 0.30 9.98
N ILE A 27 4.24 -0.14 8.95
CA ILE A 27 3.66 -0.86 7.81
C ILE A 27 3.17 -2.24 8.26
N ALA A 28 4.02 -2.98 8.97
CA ALA A 28 3.71 -4.29 9.50
C ALA A 28 2.45 -4.28 10.39
N ALA A 29 2.38 -3.34 11.33
CA ALA A 29 1.21 -3.21 12.19
C ALA A 29 -0.07 -2.98 11.38
N ALA A 30 -0.04 -2.12 10.36
CA ALA A 30 -1.19 -1.88 9.51
C ALA A 30 -1.66 -3.15 8.78
N ILE A 31 -0.72 -3.92 8.19
CA ILE A 31 -1.00 -5.16 7.47
C ILE A 31 -1.46 -6.25 8.43
N TRP A 32 -0.80 -6.40 9.58
CA TRP A 32 -1.09 -7.40 10.59
C TRP A 32 -2.51 -7.28 11.16
N PHE A 33 -2.94 -6.04 11.47
CA PHE A 33 -4.31 -5.80 11.89
C PHE A 33 -5.32 -6.03 10.76
N ALA A 34 -4.97 -5.72 9.52
CA ALA A 34 -5.82 -6.01 8.36
C ALA A 34 -5.94 -7.54 8.14
N ALA A 35 -4.83 -8.28 8.21
CA ALA A 35 -4.78 -9.73 8.04
C ALA A 35 -5.56 -10.48 9.14
N ASN A 36 -5.71 -9.88 10.34
CA ASN A 36 -6.56 -10.45 11.39
C ASN A 36 -8.04 -10.56 10.98
N GLY A 37 -8.47 -9.84 9.94
CA GLY A 37 -9.83 -9.89 9.40
C GLY A 37 -10.93 -9.44 10.36
N LYS A 38 -10.60 -8.93 11.56
CA LYS A 38 -11.57 -8.52 12.58
C LYS A 38 -11.65 -6.99 12.65
N GLY A 39 -12.87 -6.47 12.61
CA GLY A 39 -13.06 -5.01 12.63
C GLY A 39 -14.49 -4.60 12.87
N TRP A 40 -14.73 -3.33 12.59
CA TRP A 40 -16.05 -2.74 12.63
C TRP A 40 -16.40 -2.23 11.22
N THR A 41 -17.59 -2.53 10.75
CA THR A 41 -18.11 -2.00 9.49
C THR A 41 -19.34 -1.16 9.73
N SER A 42 -19.54 -0.14 8.89
CA SER A 42 -20.81 0.56 8.82
C SER A 42 -21.71 -0.18 7.83
N LEU A 43 -22.96 -0.39 8.23
CA LEU A 43 -23.95 -1.03 7.38
C LEU A 43 -24.42 -0.05 6.31
N SER A 44 -23.96 -0.27 5.08
CA SER A 44 -24.43 0.48 3.92
C SER A 44 -25.52 -0.24 3.11
N ASN A 45 -25.82 -1.50 3.44
CA ASN A 45 -26.80 -2.34 2.73
C ASN A 45 -28.10 -2.47 3.53
N ASP A 46 -29.22 -2.27 2.87
CA ASP A 46 -30.57 -2.31 3.48
C ASP A 46 -30.92 -3.67 4.14
N ARG A 47 -30.33 -4.77 3.64
CA ARG A 47 -30.49 -6.10 4.24
C ARG A 47 -29.88 -6.23 5.64
N LEU A 48 -28.93 -5.39 5.98
CA LEU A 48 -28.23 -5.40 7.26
C LEU A 48 -28.75 -4.33 8.22
N LYS A 49 -29.48 -3.33 7.72
CA LYS A 49 -30.09 -2.26 8.55
C LYS A 49 -31.11 -2.82 9.53
N ASN A 50 -31.87 -3.87 9.14
CA ASN A 50 -32.84 -4.52 10.03
C ASN A 50 -32.22 -5.25 11.20
N ALA A 51 -30.97 -5.71 11.07
CA ALA A 51 -30.21 -6.30 12.18
C ALA A 51 -29.53 -5.25 13.08
N ALA A 52 -29.32 -4.04 12.55
CA ALA A 52 -28.58 -2.96 13.21
C ALA A 52 -29.46 -1.99 14.01
N SER A 53 -30.78 -2.08 13.91
CA SER A 53 -31.71 -1.23 14.68
C SER A 53 -31.52 -1.32 16.21
N LYS A 54 -30.75 -2.30 16.68
CA LYS A 54 -30.39 -2.50 18.10
C LYS A 54 -29.04 -1.90 18.52
N LEU A 55 -28.26 -1.26 17.60
CA LEU A 55 -26.93 -0.77 17.92
C LEU A 55 -26.85 0.76 17.77
N MET A 56 -26.73 1.46 18.88
CA MET A 56 -26.70 2.93 19.00
C MET A 56 -25.59 3.64 18.19
N SER A 57 -24.67 2.93 17.52
CA SER A 57 -23.55 3.53 16.77
C SER A 57 -23.57 3.26 15.25
N GLY A 58 -24.53 2.51 14.72
CA GLY A 58 -24.56 2.12 13.31
C GLY A 58 -23.35 1.28 12.83
N LYS A 59 -22.55 0.76 13.76
CA LYS A 59 -21.38 -0.08 13.49
C LYS A 59 -21.60 -1.49 13.99
N VAL A 60 -21.25 -2.45 13.15
CA VAL A 60 -21.35 -3.89 13.47
C VAL A 60 -19.95 -4.50 13.47
N LYS A 61 -19.70 -5.41 14.42
CA LYS A 61 -18.48 -6.22 14.40
C LYS A 61 -18.50 -7.09 13.16
N PHE A 62 -17.38 -7.13 12.47
CA PHE A 62 -17.16 -7.94 11.28
C PHE A 62 -15.97 -8.85 11.51
N CYS A 63 -16.09 -10.10 11.07
CA CYS A 63 -15.00 -11.06 11.03
C CYS A 63 -14.98 -11.67 9.63
N SER A 64 -13.88 -11.49 8.91
CA SER A 64 -13.67 -12.09 7.60
C SER A 64 -13.25 -13.55 7.76
N SER A 65 -13.78 -14.43 6.93
CA SER A 65 -13.31 -15.81 6.77
C SER A 65 -12.23 -15.96 5.69
N ALA A 66 -11.87 -14.85 5.01
CA ALA A 66 -10.86 -14.88 3.96
C ALA A 66 -9.50 -15.30 4.51
N LYS A 67 -8.86 -16.23 3.81
CA LYS A 67 -7.52 -16.74 4.11
C LYS A 67 -6.45 -16.20 3.19
N VAL A 68 -6.84 -15.49 2.15
CA VAL A 68 -5.94 -14.85 1.19
C VAL A 68 -6.11 -13.35 1.28
N LEU A 69 -4.99 -12.63 1.42
CA LEU A 69 -4.93 -11.18 1.42
C LEU A 69 -4.21 -10.69 0.16
N LEU A 70 -4.93 -9.94 -0.68
CA LEU A 70 -4.34 -9.32 -1.87
C LEU A 70 -3.65 -8.02 -1.47
N LEU A 71 -2.37 -7.91 -1.78
CA LEU A 71 -1.52 -6.76 -1.48
C LEU A 71 -1.06 -6.07 -2.77
N GLY A 72 -1.01 -4.74 -2.74
CA GLY A 72 -0.72 -3.91 -3.91
C GLY A 72 0.76 -3.63 -4.17
N GLN A 73 1.67 -4.39 -3.56
CA GLN A 73 3.12 -4.27 -3.79
C GLN A 73 3.46 -4.56 -5.25
N GLY A 74 4.41 -3.84 -5.78
CA GLY A 74 4.76 -3.87 -7.19
C GLY A 74 4.08 -2.76 -8.02
N ALA A 75 2.92 -2.26 -7.60
CA ALA A 75 2.22 -1.21 -8.34
C ALA A 75 2.93 0.14 -8.33
N ASP A 76 3.48 0.55 -7.20
CA ASP A 76 4.22 1.81 -7.09
C ASP A 76 5.59 1.71 -7.77
N GLU A 77 6.24 0.58 -7.67
CA GLU A 77 7.56 0.30 -8.22
C GLU A 77 7.56 0.27 -9.74
N GLN A 78 6.59 -0.40 -10.33
CA GLN A 78 6.49 -0.57 -11.79
C GLN A 78 5.81 0.63 -12.48
N CYS A 79 4.90 1.32 -11.77
CA CYS A 79 4.07 2.35 -12.39
C CYS A 79 4.37 3.78 -11.86
N ALA A 80 5.59 4.03 -11.44
CA ALA A 80 6.09 5.35 -11.04
C ALA A 80 5.27 6.00 -9.91
N GLY A 81 4.87 5.21 -8.89
CA GLY A 81 4.00 5.69 -7.80
C GLY A 81 4.71 6.51 -6.71
N TYR A 82 6.03 6.53 -6.64
CA TYR A 82 6.78 7.21 -5.59
C TYR A 82 7.14 8.64 -5.93
N ALA A 83 7.23 9.49 -4.88
CA ALA A 83 7.66 10.88 -5.06
C ALA A 83 9.06 11.00 -5.66
N ARG A 84 9.99 10.08 -5.32
CA ARG A 84 11.34 10.05 -5.88
C ARG A 84 11.36 9.74 -7.37
N HIS A 85 10.42 8.92 -7.89
CA HIS A 85 10.28 8.67 -9.33
C HIS A 85 10.00 9.98 -10.08
N ARG A 86 9.07 10.78 -9.56
CA ARG A 86 8.79 12.11 -10.11
C ARG A 86 10.01 13.02 -10.00
N ALA A 87 10.69 13.01 -8.85
CA ALA A 87 11.89 13.84 -8.66
C ALA A 87 13.00 13.47 -9.66
N ALA A 88 13.27 12.18 -9.86
CA ALA A 88 14.23 11.71 -10.85
C ALA A 88 13.84 12.15 -12.27
N PHE A 89 12.59 11.97 -12.65
CA PHE A 89 12.08 12.39 -13.96
C PHE A 89 12.22 13.90 -14.18
N VAL A 90 11.77 14.73 -13.21
CA VAL A 90 11.76 16.18 -13.35
C VAL A 90 13.17 16.76 -13.30
N ASN A 91 14.03 16.28 -12.41
CA ASN A 91 15.39 16.82 -12.23
C ASN A 91 16.27 16.59 -13.46
N ASP A 92 16.08 15.50 -14.18
CA ASP A 92 16.92 15.14 -15.31
C ASP A 92 16.29 15.50 -16.67
N ARG A 93 15.01 15.89 -16.69
CA ARG A 93 14.32 16.30 -17.91
C ARG A 93 15.03 17.44 -18.67
N TRP A 94 15.71 18.33 -17.94
CA TRP A 94 16.35 19.51 -18.49
C TRP A 94 17.86 19.36 -18.70
N LYS A 95 18.48 18.28 -18.22
CA LYS A 95 19.92 18.11 -18.28
C LYS A 95 20.43 17.52 -19.59
N THR A 96 19.65 16.73 -20.26
CA THR A 96 19.99 16.04 -21.51
C THR A 96 18.71 15.68 -22.27
N ASP A 97 18.72 15.80 -23.58
CA ASP A 97 17.58 15.61 -24.49
C ASP A 97 16.72 14.37 -24.18
N GLY A 98 15.67 14.54 -23.38
CA GLY A 98 14.71 13.50 -23.05
C GLY A 98 15.07 12.57 -21.89
N CYS A 99 16.11 12.83 -21.12
CA CYS A 99 16.66 11.91 -20.11
C CYS A 99 15.80 11.69 -18.86
N GLY A 100 14.76 12.45 -18.61
CA GLY A 100 13.86 12.16 -17.48
C GLY A 100 13.30 10.75 -17.50
N TRP A 101 13.01 10.20 -18.68
CA TRP A 101 12.56 8.83 -18.85
C TRP A 101 13.63 7.79 -18.53
N MET A 102 14.89 8.07 -18.85
CA MET A 102 16.01 7.18 -18.48
C MET A 102 16.18 7.11 -16.99
N SER A 103 16.22 8.25 -16.31
CA SER A 103 16.34 8.31 -14.85
C SER A 103 15.16 7.67 -14.15
N LEU A 104 13.94 7.87 -14.63
CA LEU A 104 12.77 7.16 -14.16
C LEU A 104 12.91 5.65 -14.34
N GLY A 105 13.39 5.19 -15.50
CA GLY A 105 13.61 3.77 -15.78
C GLY A 105 14.66 3.13 -14.87
N VAL A 106 15.70 3.86 -14.49
CA VAL A 106 16.71 3.41 -13.52
C VAL A 106 16.08 3.26 -12.15
N GLU A 107 15.35 4.27 -11.68
CA GLU A 107 14.71 4.24 -10.35
C GLU A 107 13.65 3.13 -10.22
N THR A 108 12.80 2.97 -11.22
CA THR A 108 11.76 1.92 -11.20
C THR A 108 12.39 0.52 -11.19
N ARG A 109 13.41 0.26 -12.03
CA ARG A 109 14.13 -1.03 -12.03
C ARG A 109 14.83 -1.30 -10.70
N LEU A 110 15.43 -0.27 -10.10
CA LEU A 110 16.07 -0.38 -8.79
C LEU A 110 15.06 -0.77 -7.71
N ASP A 111 13.88 -0.17 -7.74
CA ASP A 111 12.81 -0.48 -6.78
C ASP A 111 12.27 -1.91 -6.94
N ILE A 112 12.05 -2.36 -8.18
CA ILE A 112 11.65 -3.74 -8.46
C ILE A 112 12.68 -4.72 -7.93
N ARG A 113 13.98 -4.49 -8.17
CA ARG A 113 15.07 -5.35 -7.67
C ARG A 113 15.14 -5.40 -6.14
N ARG A 114 14.70 -4.36 -5.44
CA ARG A 114 14.73 -4.28 -3.96
C ARG A 114 13.46 -4.77 -3.29
N LEU A 115 12.39 -5.04 -4.04
CA LEU A 115 11.08 -5.39 -3.50
C LEU A 115 11.14 -6.59 -2.54
N TRP A 116 11.85 -7.65 -2.92
CA TRP A 116 11.93 -8.87 -2.13
C TRP A 116 12.60 -8.63 -0.77
N ILE A 117 13.61 -7.74 -0.70
CA ILE A 117 14.28 -7.39 0.56
C ILE A 117 13.41 -6.45 1.40
N ARG A 118 12.84 -5.42 0.75
CA ARG A 118 12.23 -4.28 1.47
C ARG A 118 10.79 -4.51 1.85
N ASN A 119 10.05 -5.26 1.05
CA ASN A 119 8.59 -5.35 1.16
C ASN A 119 8.11 -6.79 1.35
N LEU A 120 8.43 -7.69 0.41
CA LEU A 120 7.75 -8.99 0.31
C LEU A 120 7.99 -9.86 1.54
N GLY A 121 9.24 -10.05 1.95
CA GLY A 121 9.57 -10.89 3.11
C GLY A 121 8.96 -10.37 4.42
N ARG A 122 8.86 -9.04 4.60
CA ARG A 122 8.16 -8.43 5.72
C ARG A 122 6.66 -8.72 5.65
N ASP A 123 6.04 -8.42 4.52
CA ASP A 123 4.58 -8.47 4.35
C ASP A 123 4.08 -9.91 4.40
N ASP A 124 4.83 -10.85 3.82
CA ASP A 124 4.52 -12.28 3.85
C ASP A 124 4.53 -12.83 5.29
N ARG A 125 5.61 -12.59 6.05
CA ARG A 125 5.69 -13.03 7.45
C ARG A 125 4.57 -12.46 8.31
N VAL A 126 4.26 -11.18 8.12
CA VAL A 126 3.22 -10.48 8.89
C VAL A 126 1.82 -11.01 8.60
N VAL A 127 1.54 -11.36 7.35
CA VAL A 127 0.27 -11.96 6.94
C VAL A 127 0.19 -13.41 7.40
N GLY A 128 1.27 -14.17 7.21
CA GLY A 128 1.38 -15.56 7.63
C GLY A 128 1.21 -15.76 9.14
N ASP A 129 1.74 -14.84 9.95
CA ASP A 129 1.55 -14.82 11.42
C ASP A 129 0.06 -14.74 11.84
N ARG A 130 -0.82 -14.29 10.96
CA ARG A 130 -2.27 -14.28 11.16
C ARG A 130 -3.00 -15.49 10.59
N GLY A 131 -2.27 -16.48 10.09
CA GLY A 131 -2.83 -17.66 9.45
C GLY A 131 -3.50 -17.36 8.12
N SER A 132 -3.03 -16.34 7.42
CA SER A 132 -3.48 -15.93 6.10
C SER A 132 -2.31 -15.98 5.10
N GLU A 133 -2.63 -16.02 3.81
CA GLU A 133 -1.66 -16.05 2.72
C GLU A 133 -1.63 -14.68 2.03
N ALA A 134 -0.42 -14.11 1.85
CA ALA A 134 -0.24 -12.89 1.08
C ALA A 134 -0.14 -13.22 -0.42
N ARG A 135 -0.86 -12.50 -1.27
CA ARG A 135 -0.72 -12.54 -2.72
C ARG A 135 -0.52 -11.16 -3.29
N PHE A 136 0.33 -11.08 -4.32
CA PHE A 136 0.82 -9.84 -4.93
C PHE A 136 0.48 -9.79 -6.41
N PRO A 137 -0.75 -9.44 -6.81
CA PRO A 137 -1.20 -9.49 -8.22
C PRO A 137 -0.35 -8.67 -9.18
N PHE A 138 0.27 -7.56 -8.73
CA PHE A 138 1.17 -6.77 -9.57
C PHE A 138 2.54 -7.43 -9.78
N LEU A 139 2.84 -8.50 -9.07
CA LEU A 139 4.08 -9.28 -9.21
C LEU A 139 3.84 -10.63 -9.89
N ASP A 140 2.65 -10.85 -10.44
CA ASP A 140 2.42 -11.93 -11.39
C ASP A 140 3.35 -11.78 -12.59
N GLU A 141 3.96 -12.87 -13.04
CA GLU A 141 4.96 -12.85 -14.12
C GLU A 141 4.43 -12.26 -15.43
N GLY A 142 3.17 -12.54 -15.77
CA GLY A 142 2.52 -11.97 -16.95
C GLY A 142 2.28 -10.47 -16.82
N VAL A 143 1.89 -10.00 -15.62
CA VAL A 143 1.70 -8.58 -15.35
C VAL A 143 3.05 -7.86 -15.38
N MET A 144 4.07 -8.39 -14.72
CA MET A 144 5.42 -7.83 -14.73
C MET A 144 6.00 -7.75 -16.14
N SER A 145 5.92 -8.84 -16.91
CA SER A 145 6.37 -8.89 -18.29
C SER A 145 5.68 -7.83 -19.15
N ARG A 146 4.36 -7.70 -19.01
CA ARG A 146 3.60 -6.68 -19.74
C ARG A 146 4.03 -5.27 -19.36
N LEU A 147 4.18 -4.96 -18.09
CA LEU A 147 4.58 -3.63 -17.64
C LEU A 147 6.03 -3.30 -18.02
N LEU A 148 6.95 -4.27 -17.98
CA LEU A 148 8.34 -4.09 -18.38
C LEU A 148 8.52 -3.85 -19.87
N THR A 149 7.62 -4.37 -20.71
CA THR A 149 7.64 -4.17 -22.17
C THR A 149 6.80 -2.97 -22.63
N THR A 150 6.02 -2.37 -21.75
CA THR A 150 5.23 -1.17 -22.05
C THR A 150 6.11 0.08 -21.85
N PRO A 151 6.12 1.04 -22.81
CA PRO A 151 6.82 2.30 -22.63
C PRO A 151 6.40 3.03 -21.34
N LEU A 152 7.35 3.59 -20.61
CA LEU A 152 7.05 4.30 -19.35
C LEU A 152 6.11 5.50 -19.56
N SER A 153 6.13 6.13 -20.73
CA SER A 153 5.20 7.19 -21.13
C SER A 153 3.74 6.76 -21.16
N ASP A 154 3.48 5.46 -21.42
CA ASP A 154 2.13 4.90 -21.45
C ASP A 154 1.68 4.47 -20.05
N ILE A 155 2.64 4.23 -19.14
CA ILE A 155 2.39 3.83 -17.75
C ILE A 155 2.16 5.04 -16.85
N ALA A 156 2.92 6.13 -17.06
CA ALA A 156 2.85 7.33 -16.23
C ALA A 156 3.18 8.58 -17.03
N THR A 157 2.59 9.71 -16.65
CA THR A 157 2.89 11.05 -17.20
C THR A 157 3.19 12.00 -16.04
N LEU A 158 4.47 12.02 -15.63
CA LEU A 158 4.86 12.65 -14.37
C LEU A 158 4.89 14.20 -14.43
N ASP A 159 4.63 14.80 -15.58
CA ASP A 159 4.34 16.23 -15.72
C ASP A 159 2.96 16.61 -15.16
N LEU A 160 2.02 15.68 -15.17
CA LEU A 160 0.70 15.86 -14.59
C LEU A 160 0.75 15.81 -13.05
N PRO A 161 -0.22 16.44 -12.35
CA PRO A 161 -0.29 16.42 -10.90
C PRO A 161 -0.30 15.01 -10.28
N ARG A 162 0.10 14.93 -9.00
CA ARG A 162 -0.01 13.70 -8.22
C ARG A 162 -1.48 13.25 -8.12
N GLY A 163 -1.70 11.96 -8.26
CA GLY A 163 -3.06 11.38 -8.30
C GLY A 163 -3.66 11.33 -9.70
N ILE A 164 -2.98 11.90 -10.69
CA ILE A 164 -3.36 11.84 -12.11
C ILE A 164 -2.25 11.15 -12.90
N GLY A 165 -1.06 11.72 -12.95
CA GLY A 165 0.02 11.26 -13.82
C GLY A 165 0.81 10.07 -13.26
N ASP A 166 0.91 9.93 -11.95
CA ASP A 166 1.48 8.73 -11.33
C ASP A 166 0.53 7.55 -11.48
N LYS A 167 1.04 6.39 -11.83
CA LYS A 167 0.25 5.15 -12.06
C LYS A 167 -0.91 5.34 -13.05
N MET A 168 -0.72 6.16 -14.08
CA MET A 168 -1.78 6.56 -15.01
C MET A 168 -2.49 5.34 -15.64
N LEU A 169 -1.74 4.35 -16.09
CA LEU A 169 -2.30 3.12 -16.67
C LEU A 169 -3.21 2.38 -15.68
N VAL A 170 -2.76 2.21 -14.42
CA VAL A 170 -3.55 1.55 -13.37
C VAL A 170 -4.80 2.35 -13.01
N ARG A 171 -4.71 3.68 -13.01
CA ARG A 171 -5.86 4.57 -12.78
C ARG A 171 -6.88 4.49 -13.91
N ALA A 172 -6.41 4.47 -15.14
CA ALA A 172 -7.27 4.30 -16.32
C ALA A 172 -8.03 2.96 -16.26
N LEU A 173 -7.32 1.87 -15.93
CA LEU A 173 -7.94 0.57 -15.73
C LEU A 173 -8.98 0.59 -14.61
N ALA A 174 -8.64 1.15 -13.46
CA ALA A 174 -9.57 1.27 -12.33
C ALA A 174 -10.84 2.06 -12.71
N SER A 175 -10.69 3.14 -13.46
CA SER A 175 -11.82 3.94 -13.96
C SER A 175 -12.70 3.13 -14.92
N ARG A 176 -12.09 2.36 -15.85
CA ARG A 176 -12.84 1.49 -16.78
C ARG A 176 -13.59 0.37 -16.06
N LEU A 177 -13.09 -0.07 -14.92
CA LEU A 177 -13.75 -1.06 -14.06
C LEU A 177 -14.82 -0.43 -13.12
N GLY A 178 -15.14 0.85 -13.28
CA GLY A 178 -16.14 1.55 -12.46
C GLY A 178 -15.61 2.02 -11.09
N LEU A 179 -14.31 1.89 -10.81
CA LEU A 179 -13.70 2.29 -9.54
C LEU A 179 -13.28 3.78 -9.54
N HIS A 180 -14.18 4.67 -9.99
CA HIS A 180 -13.90 6.09 -10.19
C HIS A 180 -13.37 6.81 -8.96
N ARG A 181 -13.93 6.51 -7.76
CA ARG A 181 -13.46 7.12 -6.50
C ARG A 181 -12.03 6.71 -6.15
N SER A 182 -11.62 5.50 -6.49
CA SER A 182 -10.29 4.97 -6.21
C SER A 182 -9.27 5.45 -7.23
N SER A 183 -9.65 5.55 -8.50
CA SER A 183 -8.77 5.99 -9.60
C SER A 183 -8.25 7.42 -9.40
N GLY A 184 -9.04 8.32 -8.82
CA GLY A 184 -8.66 9.72 -8.59
C GLY A 184 -7.90 9.98 -7.28
N ARG A 185 -7.64 8.96 -6.44
CA ARG A 185 -6.95 9.17 -5.15
C ARG A 185 -5.44 9.31 -5.33
N ALA A 186 -4.86 10.37 -4.75
CA ALA A 186 -3.42 10.48 -4.66
C ALA A 186 -2.84 9.32 -3.81
N LYS A 187 -1.67 8.85 -4.21
CA LYS A 187 -0.95 7.78 -3.50
C LYS A 187 -0.62 8.22 -2.06
N ARG A 188 -0.94 7.36 -1.10
CA ARG A 188 -0.50 7.48 0.29
C ARG A 188 0.17 6.18 0.70
N ALA A 189 1.31 6.27 1.39
CA ALA A 189 1.92 5.11 1.99
C ALA A 189 1.01 4.53 3.08
N ILE A 190 1.01 3.21 3.24
CA ILE A 190 0.06 2.49 4.10
C ILE A 190 0.09 2.96 5.56
N GLN A 191 1.29 3.25 6.10
CA GLN A 191 1.45 3.75 7.46
C GLN A 191 0.80 5.12 7.70
N PHE A 192 0.73 5.96 6.68
CA PHE A 192 0.04 7.26 6.75
C PHE A 192 -1.46 7.14 6.44
N GLY A 193 -1.82 6.30 5.49
CA GLY A 193 -3.21 6.02 5.13
C GLY A 193 -3.99 5.36 6.27
N SER A 194 -3.36 4.43 6.98
CA SER A 194 -3.91 3.75 8.16
C SER A 194 -3.85 4.58 9.44
N ARG A 195 -3.11 5.70 9.44
CA ARG A 195 -2.81 6.55 10.61
C ARG A 195 -1.93 5.88 11.69
N VAL A 196 -1.40 4.71 11.46
CA VAL A 196 -0.52 4.01 12.44
C VAL A 196 0.70 4.87 12.79
N ALA A 197 1.32 5.52 11.80
CA ALA A 197 2.46 6.40 12.05
C ALA A 197 2.10 7.62 12.93
N GLN A 198 0.88 8.13 12.87
CA GLN A 198 0.43 9.23 13.74
C GLN A 198 0.35 8.78 15.19
N GLU A 199 -0.19 7.59 15.43
CA GLU A 199 -0.29 7.02 16.77
C GLU A 199 1.09 6.66 17.34
N SER A 200 1.97 6.08 16.54
CA SER A 200 3.36 5.82 16.92
C SER A 200 4.09 7.09 17.37
N ASN A 201 3.96 8.18 16.61
CA ASN A 201 4.56 9.48 16.97
C ASN A 201 3.95 10.11 18.24
N ARG A 202 2.65 9.92 18.48
CA ARG A 202 1.99 10.37 19.72
C ARG A 202 2.55 9.67 20.95
N LEU A 203 2.83 8.38 20.84
CA LEU A 203 3.38 7.58 21.91
C LEU A 203 4.80 8.03 22.27
N THR A 204 5.65 8.24 21.26
CA THR A 204 7.03 8.70 21.47
C THR A 204 7.09 10.09 22.13
N ARG A 205 6.11 10.96 21.88
CA ARG A 205 6.03 12.29 22.53
C ARG A 205 5.54 12.26 23.97
N ARG A 206 4.82 11.21 24.39
CA ARG A 206 4.33 11.06 25.77
C ARG A 206 5.36 10.45 26.72
N VAL A 207 6.41 9.84 26.17
CA VAL A 207 7.50 9.20 26.95
C VAL A 207 8.69 10.16 27.15
N ARG A 208 8.68 11.31 26.49
CA ARG A 208 9.61 12.43 26.72
C ARG A 208 8.96 13.49 27.62
#